data_7b25cfd84d36d3446af5ad7e0c1c83ad
#
_entry.id   7b25cfd84d36d3446af5ad7e0c1c83ad
#
_cell.length_a   1.000
_cell.length_b   1.000
_cell.length_c   1.000
_cell.angle_alpha   90.00
_cell.angle_beta   90.00
_cell.angle_gamma   90.00
#
_symmetry.space_group_name_H-M   'P 1'
#
loop_
_entity.id
_entity.type
_entity.pdbx_description
1 polymer ?
#
loop_
_entity_poly.entity_id
_entity_poly.type
_entity_poly.pdbx_seq_one_letter_code
_entity_poly.pdbx_strand_id
1 'polypeptide(L)'
;DCLLSRGLGDVYKRQAVTGLADFLSEAGLNRARVEVEVEWLIALTDRSLFETSPLSDADKERLRALYRDFGQAEIDWLAEKEAVTQHDVKAIEYLVRDRLSALGLDSIAELTHFACTSEDINSASYALTVKRAVEEVWLPALDVVIAKLRELAAEHADAAMLSRTHGQPATPSTMGKEIAVFAWRLERVRAQIAASDYLAKFSGATGTWSAHLAACLLYTSDAADDLLC
;
A
#
# COMPACT_ATOMS: atom_id res chain seq x y z
N ASP A 1 -14.64 -17.99 -2.16
CA ASP A 1 -14.94 -18.05 -0.71
C ASP A 1 -13.70 -18.32 0.16
N CYS A 2 -12.60 -18.70 -0.43
CA CYS A 2 -11.36 -19.02 0.30
C CYS A 2 -10.53 -17.79 0.66
N LEU A 3 -10.79 -16.65 0.08
CA LEU A 3 -10.02 -15.43 0.30
C LEU A 3 -10.30 -14.71 1.60
N LEU A 4 -10.98 -15.36 2.49
CA LEU A 4 -11.55 -14.70 3.60
C LEU A 4 -11.43 -15.55 4.84
N SER A 5 -10.26 -15.81 5.29
CA SER A 5 -10.10 -16.33 6.63
C SER A 5 -10.56 -15.30 7.67
N ARG A 6 -11.33 -15.62 8.51
CA ARG A 6 -12.58 -15.02 8.62
C ARG A 6 -13.25 -15.45 9.84
N GLY A 7 -12.87 -14.84 10.90
CA GLY A 7 -13.70 -14.82 12.09
C GLY A 7 -15.09 -14.29 11.72
N LEU A 8 -16.12 -14.77 12.38
CA LEU A 8 -17.51 -14.28 12.24
C LEU A 8 -17.62 -12.76 12.34
N GLY A 9 -16.67 -12.09 13.02
CA GLY A 9 -16.59 -10.64 13.10
C GLY A 9 -16.28 -9.95 11.77
N ASP A 10 -15.49 -10.58 10.91
CA ASP A 10 -15.09 -9.99 9.62
C ASP A 10 -16.26 -9.98 8.63
N VAL A 11 -17.09 -11.02 8.63
CA VAL A 11 -18.28 -11.10 7.77
C VAL A 11 -19.27 -9.99 8.10
N TYR A 12 -19.50 -9.73 9.39
CA TYR A 12 -20.46 -8.73 9.83
C TYR A 12 -19.99 -7.29 9.58
N LYS A 13 -18.70 -7.02 9.73
CA LYS A 13 -18.12 -5.67 9.57
C LYS A 13 -17.58 -5.38 8.17
N ARG A 14 -17.46 -6.38 7.31
CA ARG A 14 -16.90 -6.24 5.97
C ARG A 14 -17.55 -5.13 5.15
N GLN A 15 -18.88 -5.01 5.23
CA GLN A 15 -19.62 -3.97 4.50
C GLN A 15 -19.29 -2.55 4.97
N ALA A 16 -18.88 -2.40 6.23
CA ALA A 16 -18.50 -1.11 6.79
C ALA A 16 -17.09 -0.64 6.36
N VAL A 17 -16.27 -1.58 5.88
CA VAL A 17 -14.86 -1.32 5.51
C VAL A 17 -14.54 -1.70 4.06
N THR A 18 -15.55 -1.75 3.20
CA THR A 18 -15.39 -2.14 1.78
C THR A 18 -14.36 -1.29 1.05
N GLY A 19 -14.30 0.02 1.32
CA GLY A 19 -13.30 0.90 0.72
C GLY A 19 -11.83 0.57 1.05
N LEU A 20 -11.58 -0.16 2.14
CA LEU A 20 -10.23 -0.64 2.49
C LEU A 20 -9.87 -1.96 1.82
N ALA A 21 -10.85 -2.71 1.32
CA ALA A 21 -10.61 -4.03 0.73
C ALA A 21 -9.71 -3.96 -0.51
N ASP A 22 -9.80 -2.89 -1.28
CA ASP A 22 -8.98 -2.69 -2.48
C ASP A 22 -7.49 -2.54 -2.16
N PHE A 23 -7.14 -2.21 -0.92
CA PHE A 23 -5.77 -2.00 -0.47
C PHE A 23 -5.30 -3.07 0.51
N LEU A 24 -6.11 -3.38 1.54
CA LEU A 24 -5.70 -4.19 2.69
C LEU A 24 -6.23 -5.64 2.65
N SER A 25 -6.81 -6.07 1.53
CA SER A 25 -7.10 -7.48 1.29
C SER A 25 -5.89 -8.19 0.68
N GLU A 26 -5.93 -9.51 0.64
CA GLU A 26 -4.95 -10.32 -0.07
C GLU A 26 -4.88 -9.97 -1.58
N ALA A 27 -6.02 -9.72 -2.20
CA ALA A 27 -6.09 -9.26 -3.59
C ALA A 27 -5.42 -7.88 -3.77
N GLY A 28 -5.66 -6.95 -2.84
CA GLY A 28 -4.99 -5.64 -2.82
C GLY A 28 -3.48 -5.76 -2.65
N LEU A 29 -3.01 -6.64 -1.77
CA LEU A 29 -1.60 -6.93 -1.58
C LEU A 29 -0.98 -7.56 -2.84
N ASN A 30 -1.63 -8.53 -3.45
CA ASN A 30 -1.13 -9.19 -4.66
C ASN A 30 -1.07 -8.21 -5.85
N ARG A 31 -2.06 -7.32 -5.99
CA ARG A 31 -2.00 -6.21 -6.95
C ARG A 31 -0.79 -5.32 -6.73
N ALA A 32 -0.49 -4.94 -5.49
CA ALA A 32 0.67 -4.11 -5.16
C ALA A 32 1.99 -4.86 -5.42
N ARG A 33 2.06 -6.18 -5.18
CA ARG A 33 3.21 -7.01 -5.53
C ARG A 33 3.47 -7.02 -7.03
N VAL A 34 2.43 -7.16 -7.85
CA VAL A 34 2.54 -7.05 -9.33
C VAL A 34 3.03 -5.66 -9.72
N GLU A 35 2.54 -4.60 -9.09
CA GLU A 35 3.01 -3.24 -9.33
C GLU A 35 4.51 -3.09 -9.04
N VAL A 36 4.97 -3.55 -7.88
CA VAL A 36 6.40 -3.47 -7.50
C VAL A 36 7.27 -4.26 -8.48
N GLU A 37 6.88 -5.48 -8.86
CA GLU A 37 7.61 -6.28 -9.85
C GLU A 37 7.67 -5.60 -11.22
N VAL A 38 6.58 -5.03 -11.69
CA VAL A 38 6.49 -4.33 -12.99
C VAL A 38 7.36 -3.07 -12.98
N GLU A 39 7.24 -2.22 -11.96
CA GLU A 39 8.03 -0.99 -11.89
C GLU A 39 9.53 -1.28 -11.70
N TRP A 40 9.89 -2.33 -10.96
CA TRP A 40 11.26 -2.81 -10.87
C TRP A 40 11.81 -3.25 -12.25
N LEU A 41 11.05 -4.06 -12.98
CA LEU A 41 11.39 -4.51 -14.32
C LEU A 41 11.59 -3.33 -15.27
N ILE A 42 10.69 -2.34 -15.25
CA ILE A 42 10.82 -1.11 -16.05
C ILE A 42 12.09 -0.36 -15.66
N ALA A 43 12.37 -0.21 -14.36
CA ALA A 43 13.56 0.48 -13.89
C ALA A 43 14.87 -0.21 -14.33
N LEU A 44 14.90 -1.55 -14.39
CA LEU A 44 16.04 -2.31 -14.90
C LEU A 44 16.28 -2.07 -16.40
N THR A 45 15.20 -2.08 -17.20
CA THR A 45 15.30 -1.84 -18.66
C THR A 45 15.64 -0.39 -18.96
N ASP A 46 15.11 0.58 -18.23
CA ASP A 46 15.41 2.02 -18.42
C ASP A 46 16.88 2.34 -18.17
N ARG A 47 17.57 1.57 -17.32
CA ARG A 47 19.00 1.68 -17.09
C ARG A 47 19.84 0.88 -18.07
N SER A 48 19.22 0.26 -19.07
CA SER A 48 19.89 -0.58 -20.10
C SER A 48 20.79 -1.65 -19.47
N LEU A 49 20.37 -2.21 -18.35
CA LEU A 49 21.11 -3.29 -17.70
C LEU A 49 21.05 -4.57 -18.52
N PHE A 50 22.11 -5.36 -18.51
CA PHE A 50 22.19 -6.63 -19.23
C PHE A 50 21.95 -6.51 -20.76
N GLU A 51 22.45 -5.43 -21.37
CA GLU A 51 22.31 -5.16 -22.81
C GLU A 51 20.83 -5.04 -23.25
N THR A 52 19.92 -4.81 -22.33
CA THR A 52 18.51 -4.54 -22.65
C THR A 52 18.35 -3.11 -23.17
N SER A 53 17.43 -2.91 -24.10
CA SER A 53 16.99 -1.57 -24.50
C SER A 53 15.86 -1.12 -23.60
N PRO A 54 15.76 0.20 -23.31
CA PRO A 54 14.59 0.75 -22.65
C PRO A 54 13.30 0.35 -23.38
N LEU A 55 12.29 0.00 -22.61
CA LEU A 55 10.97 -0.30 -23.17
C LEU A 55 10.34 0.95 -23.79
N SER A 56 9.55 0.76 -24.85
CA SER A 56 8.73 1.83 -25.39
C SER A 56 7.69 2.29 -24.35
N ASP A 57 7.25 3.54 -24.43
CA ASP A 57 6.19 4.05 -23.56
C ASP A 57 4.89 3.22 -23.70
N ALA A 58 4.61 2.72 -24.90
CA ALA A 58 3.48 1.84 -25.15
C ALA A 58 3.60 0.51 -24.40
N ASP A 59 4.80 -0.11 -24.37
CA ASP A 59 5.01 -1.35 -23.64
C ASP A 59 4.99 -1.12 -22.12
N LYS A 60 5.55 -0.01 -21.63
CA LYS A 60 5.44 0.37 -20.21
C LYS A 60 3.97 0.50 -19.79
N GLU A 61 3.13 1.15 -20.61
CA GLU A 61 1.70 1.27 -20.30
C GLU A 61 0.98 -0.07 -20.34
N ARG A 62 1.33 -0.97 -21.26
CA ARG A 62 0.80 -2.35 -21.29
C ARG A 62 1.20 -3.13 -20.03
N LEU A 63 2.44 -2.98 -19.55
CA LEU A 63 2.89 -3.60 -18.30
C LEU A 63 2.17 -3.01 -17.10
N ARG A 64 2.00 -1.70 -17.03
CA ARG A 64 1.26 -1.03 -15.96
C ARG A 64 -0.22 -1.43 -15.91
N ALA A 65 -0.80 -1.77 -17.05
CA ALA A 65 -2.16 -2.30 -17.09
C ALA A 65 -2.31 -3.60 -16.29
N LEU A 66 -1.25 -4.42 -16.14
CA LEU A 66 -1.31 -5.66 -15.38
C LEU A 66 -1.74 -5.47 -13.91
N TYR A 67 -1.29 -4.40 -13.28
CA TYR A 67 -1.72 -4.10 -11.91
C TYR A 67 -2.89 -3.12 -11.83
N ARG A 68 -3.11 -2.27 -12.83
CA ARG A 68 -4.27 -1.37 -12.87
C ARG A 68 -5.57 -2.13 -13.11
N ASP A 69 -5.53 -3.12 -14.00
CA ASP A 69 -6.67 -3.95 -14.39
C ASP A 69 -6.72 -5.28 -13.62
N PHE A 70 -5.93 -5.40 -12.54
CA PHE A 70 -5.86 -6.60 -11.71
C PHE A 70 -7.23 -6.94 -11.12
N GLY A 71 -7.74 -8.10 -11.46
CA GLY A 71 -9.09 -8.52 -11.13
C GLY A 71 -9.22 -9.99 -10.74
N GLN A 72 -10.44 -10.52 -10.85
CA GLN A 72 -10.74 -11.89 -10.42
C GLN A 72 -9.95 -12.93 -11.21
N ALA A 73 -9.69 -12.70 -12.48
CA ALA A 73 -8.93 -13.64 -13.32
C ALA A 73 -7.48 -13.83 -12.81
N GLU A 74 -6.83 -12.73 -12.38
CA GLU A 74 -5.49 -12.78 -11.79
C GLU A 74 -5.49 -13.44 -10.42
N ILE A 75 -6.51 -13.18 -9.62
CA ILE A 75 -6.69 -13.80 -8.30
C ILE A 75 -6.84 -15.32 -8.44
N ASP A 76 -7.68 -15.78 -9.34
CA ASP A 76 -7.92 -17.21 -9.59
C ASP A 76 -6.65 -17.89 -10.12
N TRP A 77 -5.97 -17.24 -11.07
CA TRP A 77 -4.70 -17.72 -11.61
C TRP A 77 -3.61 -17.85 -10.54
N LEU A 78 -3.49 -16.84 -9.66
CA LEU A 78 -2.53 -16.85 -8.55
C LEU A 78 -2.84 -17.97 -7.56
N ALA A 79 -4.11 -18.18 -7.21
CA ALA A 79 -4.53 -19.24 -6.29
C ALA A 79 -4.17 -20.64 -6.83
N GLU A 80 -4.39 -20.89 -8.13
CA GLU A 80 -4.00 -22.15 -8.79
C GLU A 80 -2.46 -22.32 -8.78
N LYS A 81 -1.74 -21.25 -9.08
CA LYS A 81 -0.27 -21.30 -9.14
C LYS A 81 0.36 -21.50 -7.77
N GLU A 82 -0.14 -20.79 -6.76
CA GLU A 82 0.34 -20.91 -5.39
C GLU A 82 0.07 -22.29 -4.79
N ALA A 83 -1.04 -22.94 -5.14
CA ALA A 83 -1.32 -24.31 -4.73
C ALA A 83 -0.23 -25.29 -5.17
N VAL A 84 0.48 -25.01 -6.28
CA VAL A 84 1.59 -25.82 -6.80
C VAL A 84 2.93 -25.38 -6.24
N THR A 85 3.19 -24.05 -6.23
CA THR A 85 4.49 -23.50 -5.83
C THR A 85 4.70 -23.50 -4.32
N GLN A 86 3.62 -23.51 -3.55
CA GLN A 86 3.62 -23.35 -2.09
C GLN A 86 4.33 -22.06 -1.65
N HIS A 87 4.30 -21.02 -2.51
CA HIS A 87 4.99 -19.76 -2.27
C HIS A 87 4.28 -18.61 -3.00
N ASP A 88 3.76 -17.67 -2.23
CA ASP A 88 2.92 -16.56 -2.69
C ASP A 88 3.65 -15.60 -3.64
N VAL A 89 4.80 -15.04 -3.23
CA VAL A 89 5.57 -14.10 -4.07
C VAL A 89 6.09 -14.79 -5.33
N LYS A 90 6.44 -16.09 -5.26
CA LYS A 90 6.84 -16.86 -6.44
C LYS A 90 5.70 -17.02 -7.45
N ALA A 91 4.47 -17.13 -6.98
CA ALA A 91 3.30 -17.13 -7.86
C ALA A 91 3.14 -15.79 -8.60
N ILE A 92 3.41 -14.66 -7.94
CA ILE A 92 3.43 -13.32 -8.56
C ILE A 92 4.50 -13.24 -9.66
N GLU A 93 5.72 -13.70 -9.39
CA GLU A 93 6.79 -13.75 -10.40
C GLU A 93 6.35 -14.53 -11.65
N TYR A 94 5.75 -15.70 -11.47
CA TYR A 94 5.22 -16.48 -12.58
C TYR A 94 4.09 -15.79 -13.33
N LEU A 95 3.20 -15.07 -12.64
CA LEU A 95 2.15 -14.27 -13.28
C LEU A 95 2.76 -13.20 -14.20
N VAL A 96 3.71 -12.44 -13.69
CA VAL A 96 4.37 -11.38 -14.47
C VAL A 96 5.07 -11.97 -15.69
N ARG A 97 5.80 -13.08 -15.54
CA ARG A 97 6.47 -13.77 -16.66
C ARG A 97 5.49 -14.29 -17.71
N ASP A 98 4.38 -14.87 -17.29
CA ASP A 98 3.32 -15.34 -18.20
C ASP A 98 2.73 -14.17 -19.01
N ARG A 99 2.47 -13.03 -18.34
CA ARG A 99 1.96 -11.84 -19.01
C ARG A 99 2.99 -11.19 -19.94
N LEU A 100 4.29 -11.19 -19.59
CA LEU A 100 5.36 -10.75 -20.49
C LEU A 100 5.36 -11.57 -21.78
N SER A 101 5.25 -12.89 -21.70
CA SER A 101 5.16 -13.76 -22.87
C SER A 101 3.94 -13.44 -23.72
N ALA A 102 2.78 -13.27 -23.11
CA ALA A 102 1.54 -12.87 -23.82
C ALA A 102 1.66 -11.49 -24.52
N LEU A 103 2.52 -10.61 -24.01
CA LEU A 103 2.79 -9.30 -24.58
C LEU A 103 3.90 -9.32 -25.66
N GLY A 104 4.57 -10.46 -25.88
CA GLY A 104 5.71 -10.60 -26.79
C GLY A 104 6.99 -9.98 -26.24
N LEU A 105 7.13 -9.90 -24.92
CA LEU A 105 8.27 -9.31 -24.21
C LEU A 105 9.14 -10.41 -23.53
N ASP A 106 9.21 -11.58 -24.11
CA ASP A 106 9.95 -12.74 -23.55
C ASP A 106 11.42 -12.44 -23.30
N SER A 107 12.02 -11.55 -24.09
CA SER A 107 13.45 -11.19 -23.98
C SER A 107 13.83 -10.57 -22.63
N ILE A 108 12.89 -10.02 -21.90
CA ILE A 108 13.13 -9.42 -20.58
C ILE A 108 12.52 -10.23 -19.43
N ALA A 109 11.91 -11.39 -19.71
CA ALA A 109 11.21 -12.19 -18.69
C ALA A 109 12.15 -12.65 -17.57
N GLU A 110 13.42 -12.90 -17.85
CA GLU A 110 14.43 -13.30 -16.84
C GLU A 110 14.82 -12.16 -15.88
N LEU A 111 14.47 -10.92 -16.19
CA LEU A 111 14.66 -9.77 -15.30
C LEU A 111 13.54 -9.64 -14.24
N THR A 112 12.45 -10.40 -14.36
CA THR A 112 11.40 -10.45 -13.33
C THR A 112 12.00 -10.92 -12.01
N HIS A 113 11.77 -10.19 -10.93
CA HIS A 113 12.31 -10.49 -9.59
C HIS A 113 13.84 -10.47 -9.50
N PHE A 114 14.53 -9.89 -10.50
CA PHE A 114 15.97 -9.98 -10.59
C PHE A 114 16.66 -9.28 -9.41
N ALA A 115 17.57 -9.98 -8.75
CA ALA A 115 18.30 -9.57 -7.55
C ALA A 115 17.45 -9.27 -6.31
N CYS A 116 16.12 -9.40 -6.38
CA CYS A 116 15.22 -9.20 -5.27
C CYS A 116 15.14 -10.44 -4.36
N THR A 117 14.73 -10.21 -3.14
CA THR A 117 14.14 -11.23 -2.28
C THR A 117 12.64 -10.97 -2.13
N SER A 118 11.88 -12.00 -1.78
CA SER A 118 10.43 -11.85 -1.58
C SER A 118 10.06 -10.72 -0.61
N GLU A 119 10.89 -10.48 0.40
CA GLU A 119 10.65 -9.41 1.38
C GLU A 119 10.90 -8.01 0.81
N ASP A 120 11.72 -7.84 -0.22
CA ASP A 120 11.84 -6.56 -0.91
C ASP A 120 10.51 -6.18 -1.57
N ILE A 121 9.90 -7.15 -2.25
CA ILE A 121 8.58 -6.98 -2.88
C ILE A 121 7.50 -6.76 -1.82
N ASN A 122 7.48 -7.58 -0.75
CA ASN A 122 6.51 -7.45 0.33
C ASN A 122 6.60 -6.10 1.03
N SER A 123 7.81 -5.67 1.42
CA SER A 123 8.03 -4.43 2.14
C SER A 123 7.55 -3.20 1.34
N ALA A 124 7.91 -3.13 0.06
CA ALA A 124 7.43 -2.07 -0.81
C ALA A 124 5.89 -2.13 -1.00
N SER A 125 5.34 -3.32 -1.18
CA SER A 125 3.89 -3.51 -1.34
C SER A 125 3.11 -3.12 -0.09
N TYR A 126 3.59 -3.45 1.10
CA TYR A 126 2.97 -3.03 2.37
C TYR A 126 2.99 -1.50 2.52
N ALA A 127 4.11 -0.86 2.22
CA ALA A 127 4.20 0.59 2.27
C ALA A 127 3.18 1.26 1.32
N LEU A 128 3.08 0.77 0.08
CA LEU A 128 2.12 1.27 -0.92
C LEU A 128 0.67 1.05 -0.49
N THR A 129 0.31 -0.16 -0.05
CA THR A 129 -1.06 -0.49 0.34
C THR A 129 -1.51 0.28 1.57
N VAL A 130 -0.66 0.39 2.60
CA VAL A 130 -0.96 1.16 3.80
C VAL A 130 -1.08 2.65 3.48
N LYS A 131 -0.15 3.20 2.69
CA LYS A 131 -0.21 4.60 2.25
C LYS A 131 -1.54 4.91 1.58
N ARG A 132 -1.92 4.15 0.56
CA ARG A 132 -3.16 4.37 -0.19
C ARG A 132 -4.39 4.19 0.68
N ALA A 133 -4.45 3.15 1.51
CA ALA A 133 -5.55 2.93 2.44
C ALA A 133 -5.74 4.11 3.40
N VAL A 134 -4.64 4.70 3.89
CA VAL A 134 -4.70 5.86 4.79
C VAL A 134 -5.09 7.12 4.03
N GLU A 135 -4.41 7.42 2.92
CA GLU A 135 -4.59 8.68 2.20
C GLU A 135 -5.93 8.75 1.44
N GLU A 136 -6.36 7.64 0.81
CA GLU A 136 -7.51 7.63 -0.07
C GLU A 136 -8.82 7.25 0.63
N VAL A 137 -8.76 6.55 1.78
CA VAL A 137 -9.96 6.05 2.47
C VAL A 137 -10.04 6.57 3.90
N TRP A 138 -9.02 6.34 4.71
CA TRP A 138 -9.11 6.59 6.15
C TRP A 138 -9.11 8.08 6.49
N LEU A 139 -8.19 8.88 5.93
CA LEU A 139 -8.14 10.32 6.17
C LEU A 139 -9.41 11.03 5.69
N PRO A 140 -9.96 10.78 4.49
CA PRO A 140 -11.23 11.35 4.06
C PRO A 140 -12.40 10.99 5.00
N ALA A 141 -12.46 9.75 5.47
CA ALA A 141 -13.50 9.34 6.43
C ALA A 141 -13.37 10.06 7.78
N LEU A 142 -12.13 10.25 8.27
CA LEU A 142 -11.88 11.02 9.49
C LEU A 142 -12.24 12.49 9.31
N ASP A 143 -11.99 13.09 8.13
CA ASP A 143 -12.35 14.47 7.83
C ASP A 143 -13.87 14.71 7.93
N VAL A 144 -14.68 13.74 7.51
CA VAL A 144 -16.15 13.78 7.68
C VAL A 144 -16.54 13.81 9.17
N VAL A 145 -15.88 12.98 10.00
CA VAL A 145 -16.13 12.96 11.46
C VAL A 145 -15.74 14.29 12.11
N ILE A 146 -14.57 14.83 11.75
CA ILE A 146 -14.09 16.12 12.26
C ILE A 146 -15.06 17.25 11.86
N ALA A 147 -15.48 17.28 10.60
CA ALA A 147 -16.45 18.28 10.11
C ALA A 147 -17.76 18.22 10.89
N LYS A 148 -18.29 17.01 11.15
CA LYS A 148 -19.51 16.85 11.94
C LYS A 148 -19.34 17.29 13.39
N LEU A 149 -18.22 17.02 14.02
CA LEU A 149 -17.93 17.51 15.37
C LEU A 149 -17.84 19.04 15.42
N ARG A 150 -17.24 19.67 14.40
CA ARG A 150 -17.20 21.14 14.29
C ARG A 150 -18.60 21.75 14.14
N GLU A 151 -19.43 21.16 13.29
CA GLU A 151 -20.84 21.56 13.12
C GLU A 151 -21.59 21.50 14.45
N LEU A 152 -21.53 20.35 15.15
CA LEU A 152 -22.17 20.17 16.45
C LEU A 152 -21.62 21.12 17.53
N ALA A 153 -20.30 21.37 17.51
CA ALA A 153 -19.71 22.34 18.43
C ALA A 153 -20.24 23.76 18.22
N ALA A 154 -20.42 24.16 16.96
CA ALA A 154 -21.01 25.46 16.63
C ALA A 154 -22.49 25.54 16.98
N GLU A 155 -23.29 24.52 16.65
CA GLU A 155 -24.70 24.40 16.95
C GLU A 155 -24.99 24.53 18.47
N HIS A 156 -24.13 23.92 19.29
CA HIS A 156 -24.29 23.89 20.74
C HIS A 156 -23.36 24.87 21.50
N ALA A 157 -22.83 25.88 20.81
CA ALA A 157 -21.90 26.84 21.41
C ALA A 157 -22.47 27.52 22.67
N ASP A 158 -23.76 27.86 22.67
CA ASP A 158 -24.47 28.55 23.76
C ASP A 158 -25.23 27.57 24.67
N ALA A 159 -25.19 26.27 24.43
CA ALA A 159 -25.87 25.28 25.26
C ALA A 159 -25.13 25.10 26.59
N ALA A 160 -25.57 25.82 27.61
CA ALA A 160 -24.95 25.80 28.92
C ALA A 160 -25.03 24.43 29.58
N MET A 161 -23.90 23.98 30.15
CA MET A 161 -23.82 22.75 30.91
C MET A 161 -22.95 22.94 32.16
N LEU A 162 -23.20 22.12 33.16
CA LEU A 162 -22.42 22.09 34.37
C LEU A 162 -21.36 20.97 34.25
N SER A 163 -20.07 21.36 34.28
CA SER A 163 -19.00 20.42 34.38
C SER A 163 -19.02 19.68 35.72
N ARG A 164 -18.48 18.46 35.76
CA ARG A 164 -18.41 17.65 36.97
C ARG A 164 -16.99 17.11 37.19
N THR A 165 -16.59 17.02 38.44
CA THR A 165 -15.36 16.36 38.86
C THR A 165 -15.67 15.43 40.05
N HIS A 166 -15.24 14.20 39.96
CA HIS A 166 -15.56 13.19 41.02
C HIS A 166 -17.04 13.10 41.38
N GLY A 167 -17.94 13.30 40.38
CA GLY A 167 -19.38 13.33 40.61
C GLY A 167 -19.94 14.63 41.23
N GLN A 168 -19.08 15.58 41.59
CA GLN A 168 -19.46 16.87 42.16
C GLN A 168 -19.57 17.96 41.10
N PRO A 169 -20.48 18.96 41.30
CA PRO A 169 -20.52 20.13 40.44
C PRO A 169 -19.18 20.87 40.38
N ALA A 170 -18.80 21.29 39.19
CA ALA A 170 -17.61 22.08 38.92
C ALA A 170 -17.96 23.36 38.15
N THR A 171 -17.03 23.89 37.39
CA THR A 171 -17.24 25.13 36.62
C THR A 171 -18.28 24.96 35.51
N PRO A 172 -19.19 25.94 35.31
CA PRO A 172 -20.06 25.95 34.13
C PRO A 172 -19.25 25.98 32.82
N SER A 173 -19.78 25.31 31.83
CA SER A 173 -19.19 25.20 30.48
C SER A 173 -20.30 25.22 29.45
N THR A 174 -19.98 24.92 28.17
CA THR A 174 -20.99 24.69 27.16
C THR A 174 -20.75 23.32 26.49
N MET A 175 -21.83 22.72 25.96
CA MET A 175 -21.74 21.47 25.21
C MET A 175 -20.85 21.66 23.96
N GLY A 176 -21.02 22.80 23.28
CA GLY A 176 -20.19 23.09 22.10
C GLY A 176 -18.71 23.13 22.40
N LYS A 177 -18.29 23.72 23.53
CA LYS A 177 -16.89 23.73 23.97
C LYS A 177 -16.36 22.29 24.22
N GLU A 178 -17.14 21.45 24.87
CA GLU A 178 -16.75 20.07 25.14
C GLU A 178 -16.57 19.26 23.83
N ILE A 179 -17.47 19.44 22.86
CA ILE A 179 -17.36 18.81 21.54
C ILE A 179 -16.14 19.36 20.75
N ALA A 180 -15.91 20.68 20.81
CA ALA A 180 -14.79 21.31 20.11
C ALA A 180 -13.42 20.76 20.54
N VAL A 181 -13.28 20.36 21.82
CA VAL A 181 -12.04 19.72 22.31
C VAL A 181 -11.74 18.42 21.56
N PHE A 182 -12.75 17.62 21.25
CA PHE A 182 -12.57 16.38 20.48
C PHE A 182 -12.23 16.67 19.02
N ALA A 183 -12.94 17.60 18.38
CA ALA A 183 -12.63 18.02 17.02
C ALA A 183 -11.17 18.47 16.91
N TRP A 184 -10.71 19.34 17.79
CA TRP A 184 -9.35 19.88 17.79
C TRP A 184 -8.28 18.79 18.03
N ARG A 185 -8.54 17.84 18.94
CA ARG A 185 -7.63 16.71 19.17
C ARG A 185 -7.51 15.81 17.95
N LEU A 186 -8.63 15.49 17.31
CA LEU A 186 -8.63 14.67 16.09
C LEU A 186 -7.90 15.36 14.93
N GLU A 187 -8.09 16.67 14.76
CA GLU A 187 -7.35 17.45 13.75
C GLU A 187 -5.84 17.37 13.92
N ARG A 188 -5.35 17.49 15.15
CA ARG A 188 -3.92 17.37 15.45
C ARG A 188 -3.37 15.98 15.14
N VAL A 189 -4.08 14.95 15.55
CA VAL A 189 -3.68 13.55 15.25
C VAL A 189 -3.78 13.28 13.75
N ARG A 190 -4.84 13.77 13.10
CA ARG A 190 -5.00 13.69 11.65
C ARG A 190 -3.81 14.30 10.91
N ALA A 191 -3.36 15.48 11.33
CA ALA A 191 -2.21 16.16 10.74
C ALA A 191 -0.90 15.35 10.95
N GLN A 192 -0.72 14.73 12.10
CA GLN A 192 0.43 13.87 12.37
C GLN A 192 0.44 12.64 11.47
N ILE A 193 -0.70 11.99 11.30
CA ILE A 193 -0.83 10.80 10.44
C ILE A 193 -0.58 11.19 8.97
N ALA A 194 -1.14 12.32 8.51
CA ALA A 194 -0.95 12.79 7.14
C ALA A 194 0.53 13.18 6.83
N ALA A 195 1.31 13.48 7.85
CA ALA A 195 2.72 13.83 7.71
C ALA A 195 3.66 12.64 7.99
N SER A 196 3.11 11.44 8.20
CA SER A 196 3.93 10.24 8.47
C SER A 196 4.55 9.71 7.19
N ASP A 197 5.81 9.31 7.26
CA ASP A 197 6.51 8.63 6.18
C ASP A 197 6.09 7.16 6.10
N TYR A 198 6.03 6.64 4.88
CA TYR A 198 5.78 5.23 4.59
C TYR A 198 7.08 4.60 4.12
N LEU A 199 7.78 3.96 5.04
CA LEU A 199 9.10 3.40 4.78
C LEU A 199 9.01 2.00 4.19
N ALA A 200 9.92 1.70 3.25
CA ALA A 200 10.09 0.38 2.68
C ALA A 200 11.58 0.01 2.69
N LYS A 201 11.84 -1.30 2.66
CA LYS A 201 13.17 -1.88 2.53
C LYS A 201 13.27 -2.57 1.17
N PHE A 202 14.34 -2.29 0.42
CA PHE A 202 14.62 -2.90 -0.87
C PHE A 202 16.14 -3.12 -1.01
N SER A 203 16.69 -4.08 -0.24
CA SER A 203 18.13 -4.25 -0.06
C SER A 203 18.60 -5.71 -0.07
N GLY A 204 17.78 -6.62 -0.62
CA GLY A 204 18.05 -8.06 -0.67
C GLY A 204 17.78 -8.79 0.64
N ALA A 205 18.02 -10.10 0.66
CA ALA A 205 17.65 -10.98 1.77
C ALA A 205 18.31 -10.62 3.11
N THR A 206 19.53 -10.10 3.08
CA THR A 206 20.35 -9.80 4.27
C THR A 206 20.50 -8.30 4.53
N GLY A 207 19.87 -7.44 3.73
CA GLY A 207 20.00 -6.00 3.86
C GLY A 207 21.33 -5.40 3.44
N THR A 208 22.12 -6.13 2.66
CA THR A 208 23.50 -5.78 2.29
C THR A 208 23.68 -5.49 0.80
N TRP A 209 22.63 -5.50 0.01
CA TRP A 209 22.67 -5.34 -1.45
C TRP A 209 23.55 -6.38 -2.17
N SER A 210 23.93 -7.48 -1.50
CA SER A 210 24.90 -8.43 -2.03
C SER A 210 24.50 -9.05 -3.36
N ALA A 211 23.23 -9.34 -3.59
CA ALA A 211 22.74 -9.84 -4.87
C ALA A 211 22.87 -8.77 -5.97
N HIS A 212 22.52 -7.54 -5.67
CA HIS A 212 22.64 -6.40 -6.61
C HIS A 212 24.10 -6.10 -6.96
N LEU A 213 24.99 -6.13 -5.97
CA LEU A 213 26.43 -5.93 -6.16
C LEU A 213 27.05 -7.08 -6.97
N ALA A 214 26.68 -8.34 -6.67
CA ALA A 214 27.16 -9.50 -7.40
C ALA A 214 26.70 -9.51 -8.86
N ALA A 215 25.51 -8.98 -9.13
CA ALA A 215 24.96 -8.81 -10.46
C ALA A 215 25.51 -7.58 -11.20
N CYS A 216 26.40 -6.81 -10.61
CA CYS A 216 26.94 -5.55 -11.15
C CYS A 216 25.87 -4.49 -11.46
N LEU A 217 24.72 -4.54 -10.75
CA LEU A 217 23.59 -3.66 -11.03
C LEU A 217 23.85 -2.19 -10.67
N LEU A 218 24.74 -1.93 -9.71
CA LEU A 218 24.97 -0.58 -9.18
C LEU A 218 26.45 -0.40 -8.81
N TYR A 219 27.34 -0.50 -9.79
CA TYR A 219 28.72 -0.09 -9.59
C TYR A 219 28.90 1.37 -10.00
N THR A 220 28.34 2.27 -9.21
CA THR A 220 28.75 3.66 -9.16
C THR A 220 29.16 3.97 -7.73
N SER A 221 30.19 4.74 -7.57
CA SER A 221 30.93 4.96 -6.34
C SER A 221 30.19 5.64 -5.20
N ASP A 222 28.88 5.73 -5.26
CA ASP A 222 28.04 6.39 -4.27
C ASP A 222 26.67 5.71 -4.10
N ALA A 223 26.74 4.43 -3.70
CA ALA A 223 25.52 3.64 -3.41
C ALA A 223 24.69 4.17 -2.21
N ALA A 224 25.15 5.24 -1.56
CA ALA A 224 24.45 5.90 -0.46
C ALA A 224 23.57 7.06 -0.92
N ASP A 225 23.85 7.64 -2.11
CA ASP A 225 23.15 8.84 -2.60
C ASP A 225 22.21 8.56 -3.77
N ASP A 226 22.29 7.41 -4.43
CA ASP A 226 21.36 7.02 -5.49
C ASP A 226 20.18 6.24 -4.91
N LEU A 227 19.17 6.99 -4.64
CA LEU A 227 17.82 6.64 -4.22
C LEU A 227 17.19 5.51 -5.03
N LEU A 228 17.44 4.29 -4.59
CA LEU A 228 16.48 3.21 -4.65
C LEU A 228 15.86 3.01 -3.25
N CYS A 229 15.70 4.10 -2.53
CA CYS A 229 14.93 4.16 -1.28
C CYS A 229 13.63 4.91 -1.52
#